data_d9583321317337b1fb87d72105e201f1
#
_entry.id   d9583321317337b1fb87d72105e201f1
#
_cell.length_a   1.000
_cell.length_b   1.000
_cell.length_c   1.000
_cell.angle_alpha   90.00
_cell.angle_beta   90.00
_cell.angle_gamma   90.00
#
_symmetry.space_group_name_H-M   'P 1'
#
loop_
_entity.id
_entity.type
_entity.pdbx_description
1 polymer ?
#
loop_
_entity_poly.entity_id
_entity_poly.type
_entity_poly.pdbx_seq_one_letter_code
_entity_poly.pdbx_strand_id
1 'polypeptide(L)'
;MEDTIMIKRIGMLTSGGDCQALNATMRGVVKGLSNNLDELEVYGFDDGYKGLIYGKYRMLTSKDFSGILTQGGTILGTSRQPFKLMRVPDENGLDKVEAMKQTYYKLCLDCLVILGGNGTQKTANLLREEGLNIIHLPKTIDNDIYGTDMTFGFQSAVNIATNAIDCIHTTASSHGRVFIVEIMGHKVGSLTLHAGVAGGADIIPVSYTHLTLPTN
;
A
#
# COMPACT_ATOMS: atom_id res chain seq x y z
N MET A 1 -22.43 -15.92 -34.78
CA MET A 1 -21.07 -15.62 -34.28
C MET A 1 -21.10 -15.95 -32.82
N GLU A 2 -20.40 -17.00 -32.40
CA GLU A 2 -20.21 -17.27 -30.98
C GLU A 2 -19.39 -16.11 -30.42
N ASP A 3 -19.97 -15.34 -29.51
CA ASP A 3 -19.23 -14.34 -28.75
C ASP A 3 -18.15 -15.08 -27.96
N THR A 4 -16.92 -14.97 -28.41
CA THR A 4 -15.77 -15.57 -27.71
C THR A 4 -15.64 -14.82 -26.39
N ILE A 5 -16.04 -15.45 -25.28
CA ILE A 5 -15.89 -14.91 -23.94
C ILE A 5 -14.40 -14.66 -23.71
N MET A 6 -14.03 -13.41 -23.50
CA MET A 6 -12.64 -13.01 -23.32
C MET A 6 -12.29 -12.99 -21.85
N ILE A 7 -11.60 -14.04 -21.39
CA ILE A 7 -11.08 -14.11 -20.01
C ILE A 7 -10.03 -13.02 -19.81
N LYS A 8 -10.22 -12.18 -18.79
CA LYS A 8 -9.23 -11.19 -18.35
C LYS A 8 -8.41 -11.72 -17.19
N ARG A 9 -7.07 -11.66 -17.29
CA ARG A 9 -6.11 -12.16 -16.33
C ARG A 9 -5.40 -11.02 -15.64
N ILE A 10 -5.65 -10.86 -14.36
CA ILE A 10 -5.10 -9.74 -13.56
C ILE A 10 -4.14 -10.28 -12.51
N GLY A 11 -2.89 -9.82 -12.57
CA GLY A 11 -1.94 -10.01 -11.48
C GLY A 11 -2.17 -8.97 -10.38
N MET A 12 -1.94 -9.34 -9.12
CA MET A 12 -2.06 -8.41 -8.00
C MET A 12 -0.95 -8.67 -6.99
N LEU A 13 -0.31 -7.61 -6.51
CA LEU A 13 0.67 -7.68 -5.42
C LEU A 13 0.62 -6.46 -4.49
N THR A 14 1.06 -6.67 -3.26
CA THR A 14 1.25 -5.63 -2.25
C THR A 14 2.72 -5.55 -1.87
N SER A 15 3.33 -4.37 -1.85
CA SER A 15 4.75 -4.21 -1.59
C SER A 15 5.06 -3.05 -0.63
N GLY A 16 6.09 -3.22 0.18
CA GLY A 16 6.50 -2.26 1.20
C GLY A 16 5.80 -2.49 2.55
N GLY A 17 5.66 -1.45 3.37
CA GLY A 17 4.91 -1.54 4.64
C GLY A 17 3.43 -1.80 4.39
N ASP A 18 2.79 -2.54 5.28
CA ASP A 18 1.35 -2.77 5.25
C ASP A 18 0.56 -1.61 5.90
N CYS A 19 -0.72 -1.58 5.69
CA CYS A 19 -1.65 -0.69 6.36
C CYS A 19 -3.09 -1.25 6.28
N GLN A 20 -3.99 -0.68 7.05
CA GLN A 20 -5.38 -1.14 7.17
C GLN A 20 -6.18 -1.13 5.86
N ALA A 21 -5.77 -0.34 4.87
CA ALA A 21 -6.52 -0.20 3.62
C ALA A 21 -6.19 -1.25 2.56
N LEU A 22 -5.11 -2.04 2.70
CA LEU A 22 -4.65 -2.94 1.64
C LEU A 22 -5.69 -3.98 1.22
N ASN A 23 -6.21 -4.73 2.18
CA ASN A 23 -7.21 -5.77 1.90
C ASN A 23 -8.51 -5.17 1.35
N ALA A 24 -8.96 -4.05 1.90
CA ALA A 24 -10.14 -3.33 1.42
C ALA A 24 -9.97 -2.86 -0.03
N THR A 25 -8.79 -2.32 -0.38
CA THR A 25 -8.47 -1.85 -1.73
C THR A 25 -8.42 -3.01 -2.72
N MET A 26 -7.74 -4.12 -2.39
CA MET A 26 -7.71 -5.32 -3.23
C MET A 26 -9.11 -5.87 -3.49
N ARG A 27 -9.95 -5.95 -2.43
CA ARG A 27 -11.36 -6.36 -2.56
C ARG A 27 -12.14 -5.40 -3.47
N GLY A 28 -11.93 -4.09 -3.35
CA GLY A 28 -12.56 -3.07 -4.19
C GLY A 28 -12.22 -3.25 -5.67
N VAL A 29 -10.92 -3.46 -5.98
CA VAL A 29 -10.46 -3.73 -7.35
C VAL A 29 -11.14 -4.97 -7.92
N VAL A 30 -11.09 -6.09 -7.21
CA VAL A 30 -11.65 -7.36 -7.72
C VAL A 30 -13.16 -7.28 -7.88
N LYS A 31 -13.88 -6.67 -6.94
CA LYS A 31 -15.33 -6.46 -7.09
C LYS A 31 -15.66 -5.54 -8.25
N GLY A 32 -14.92 -4.45 -8.42
CA GLY A 32 -15.13 -3.55 -9.56
C GLY A 32 -14.91 -4.25 -10.90
N LEU A 33 -13.86 -5.06 -11.00
CA LEU A 33 -13.59 -5.84 -12.21
C LEU A 33 -14.65 -6.91 -12.46
N SER A 34 -15.03 -7.68 -11.43
CA SER A 34 -16.04 -8.74 -11.57
C SER A 34 -17.44 -8.23 -11.94
N ASN A 35 -17.75 -6.97 -11.63
CA ASN A 35 -19.02 -6.37 -12.02
C ASN A 35 -19.05 -5.85 -13.47
N ASN A 36 -17.88 -5.73 -14.11
CA ASN A 36 -17.75 -5.13 -15.44
C ASN A 36 -17.13 -6.08 -16.48
N LEU A 37 -16.71 -7.27 -16.08
CA LEU A 37 -16.08 -8.27 -16.95
C LEU A 37 -16.86 -9.59 -16.83
N ASP A 38 -17.05 -10.26 -17.97
CA ASP A 38 -17.78 -11.53 -18.03
C ASP A 38 -16.99 -12.66 -17.34
N GLU A 39 -15.69 -12.73 -17.60
CA GLU A 39 -14.78 -13.69 -16.97
C GLU A 39 -13.50 -13.01 -16.48
N LEU A 40 -13.12 -13.29 -15.23
CA LEU A 40 -11.97 -12.72 -14.55
C LEU A 40 -11.18 -13.80 -13.80
N GLU A 41 -9.90 -13.91 -14.13
CA GLU A 41 -8.91 -14.67 -13.34
C GLU A 41 -8.01 -13.70 -12.58
N VAL A 42 -7.84 -13.89 -11.27
CA VAL A 42 -6.99 -13.05 -10.43
C VAL A 42 -5.84 -13.88 -9.87
N TYR A 43 -4.62 -13.46 -10.14
CA TYR A 43 -3.39 -14.07 -9.65
C TYR A 43 -2.76 -13.18 -8.56
N GLY A 44 -2.80 -13.63 -7.30
CA GLY A 44 -2.14 -12.96 -6.19
C GLY A 44 -0.69 -13.42 -6.05
N PHE A 45 0.27 -12.49 -6.07
CA PHE A 45 1.68 -12.79 -5.84
C PHE A 45 2.02 -12.68 -4.35
N ASP A 46 2.55 -13.74 -3.77
CA ASP A 46 2.94 -13.77 -2.36
C ASP A 46 4.19 -12.91 -2.12
N ASP A 47 4.22 -12.19 -0.99
CA ASP A 47 5.34 -11.36 -0.58
C ASP A 47 5.75 -10.27 -1.61
N GLY A 48 4.79 -9.74 -2.35
CA GLY A 48 5.00 -8.61 -3.26
C GLY A 48 5.87 -8.93 -4.48
N TYR A 49 6.81 -8.05 -4.81
CA TYR A 49 7.71 -8.27 -5.94
C TYR A 49 8.53 -9.57 -5.83
N LYS A 50 8.79 -10.05 -4.62
CA LYS A 50 9.47 -11.32 -4.42
C LYS A 50 8.69 -12.47 -5.05
N GLY A 51 7.38 -12.51 -4.86
CA GLY A 51 6.51 -13.50 -5.50
C GLY A 51 6.53 -13.41 -7.01
N LEU A 52 6.52 -12.20 -7.56
CA LEU A 52 6.58 -11.98 -9.01
C LEU A 52 7.94 -12.41 -9.60
N ILE A 53 9.06 -12.12 -8.92
CA ILE A 53 10.43 -12.51 -9.33
C ILE A 53 10.57 -14.04 -9.36
N TYR A 54 10.13 -14.72 -8.30
CA TYR A 54 10.36 -16.16 -8.15
C TYR A 54 9.16 -17.04 -8.57
N GLY A 55 8.14 -16.44 -9.19
CA GLY A 55 6.96 -17.15 -9.67
C GLY A 55 6.12 -17.78 -8.54
N LYS A 56 6.07 -17.14 -7.37
CA LYS A 56 5.24 -17.56 -6.22
C LYS A 56 3.91 -16.81 -6.25
N TYR A 57 2.89 -17.50 -6.72
CA TYR A 57 1.55 -16.95 -6.86
C TYR A 57 0.49 -18.00 -6.60
N ARG A 58 -0.72 -17.55 -6.36
CA ARG A 58 -1.93 -18.38 -6.26
C ARG A 58 -3.08 -17.73 -7.00
N MET A 59 -3.97 -18.55 -7.56
CA MET A 59 -5.22 -18.06 -8.13
C MET A 59 -6.16 -17.70 -6.98
N LEU A 60 -6.73 -16.50 -7.02
CA LEU A 60 -7.64 -15.97 -6.04
C LEU A 60 -9.08 -16.03 -6.56
N THR A 61 -9.97 -16.46 -5.71
CA THR A 61 -11.40 -16.54 -5.97
C THR A 61 -12.17 -15.46 -5.21
N SER A 62 -13.43 -15.28 -5.51
CA SER A 62 -14.31 -14.35 -4.77
C SER A 62 -14.37 -14.67 -3.26
N LYS A 63 -14.14 -15.92 -2.86
CA LYS A 63 -14.09 -16.35 -1.45
C LYS A 63 -12.89 -15.76 -0.71
N ASP A 64 -11.75 -15.64 -1.37
CA ASP A 64 -10.52 -15.07 -0.76
C ASP A 64 -10.68 -13.59 -0.42
N PHE A 65 -11.60 -12.89 -1.09
CA PHE A 65 -11.93 -11.49 -0.85
C PHE A 65 -13.14 -11.31 0.09
N SER A 66 -13.72 -12.39 0.60
CA SER A 66 -14.82 -12.33 1.55
C SER A 66 -14.27 -12.13 2.97
N GLY A 67 -14.92 -11.24 3.75
CA GLY A 67 -14.55 -10.99 5.15
C GLY A 67 -13.29 -10.15 5.37
N ILE A 68 -12.53 -9.77 4.32
CA ILE A 68 -11.25 -9.05 4.47
C ILE A 68 -11.39 -7.52 4.54
N LEU A 69 -12.59 -6.97 4.42
CA LEU A 69 -12.80 -5.51 4.33
C LEU A 69 -12.23 -4.76 5.55
N THR A 70 -12.41 -5.32 6.74
CA THR A 70 -11.95 -4.74 8.00
C THR A 70 -10.69 -5.42 8.56
N GLN A 71 -10.14 -6.38 7.83
CA GLN A 71 -8.93 -7.08 8.22
C GLN A 71 -7.71 -6.24 7.89
N GLY A 72 -6.86 -5.97 8.89
CA GLY A 72 -5.57 -5.29 8.71
C GLY A 72 -4.52 -6.16 8.02
N GLY A 73 -3.38 -5.54 7.70
CA GLY A 73 -2.31 -6.21 6.98
C GLY A 73 -2.65 -6.46 5.52
N THR A 74 -2.13 -7.55 4.95
CA THR A 74 -2.39 -7.97 3.57
C THR A 74 -2.48 -9.49 3.46
N ILE A 75 -3.51 -9.99 2.80
CA ILE A 75 -3.70 -11.43 2.56
C ILE A 75 -2.64 -12.04 1.62
N LEU A 76 -1.91 -11.18 0.87
CA LEU A 76 -0.84 -11.60 -0.04
C LEU A 76 0.54 -11.59 0.60
N GLY A 77 0.66 -11.10 1.84
CA GLY A 77 1.96 -10.80 2.41
C GLY A 77 2.66 -9.65 1.70
N THR A 78 3.78 -9.21 2.23
CA THR A 78 4.54 -8.10 1.67
C THR A 78 6.02 -8.27 1.95
N SER A 79 6.86 -7.73 1.08
CA SER A 79 8.30 -7.63 1.31
C SER A 79 8.85 -6.30 0.79
N ARG A 80 10.01 -5.92 1.31
CA ARG A 80 10.74 -4.75 0.82
C ARG A 80 11.78 -5.20 -0.18
N GLN A 81 11.61 -4.78 -1.44
CA GLN A 81 12.59 -4.97 -2.51
C GLN A 81 13.09 -3.58 -2.92
N PRO A 82 14.31 -3.18 -2.52
CA PRO A 82 14.82 -1.84 -2.82
C PRO A 82 14.91 -1.59 -4.33
N PHE A 83 14.32 -0.51 -4.81
CA PHE A 83 14.33 -0.14 -6.23
C PHE A 83 15.76 -0.12 -6.83
N LYS A 84 16.74 0.38 -6.07
CA LYS A 84 18.14 0.45 -6.51
C LYS A 84 18.75 -0.93 -6.84
N LEU A 85 18.20 -2.00 -6.27
CA LEU A 85 18.68 -3.37 -6.46
C LEU A 85 17.86 -4.16 -7.49
N MET A 86 16.86 -3.55 -8.13
CA MET A 86 16.03 -4.24 -9.11
C MET A 86 16.78 -4.65 -10.38
N ARG A 87 17.72 -3.79 -10.83
CA ARG A 87 18.58 -4.08 -11.99
C ARG A 87 19.89 -4.78 -11.61
N VAL A 88 20.09 -5.09 -10.33
CA VAL A 88 21.26 -5.84 -9.86
C VAL A 88 20.85 -7.31 -9.78
N PRO A 89 21.53 -8.23 -10.48
CA PRO A 89 21.28 -9.67 -10.36
C PRO A 89 21.34 -10.12 -8.90
N ASP A 90 20.59 -11.16 -8.58
CA ASP A 90 20.68 -11.78 -7.26
C ASP A 90 21.95 -12.61 -7.09
N GLU A 91 22.14 -13.25 -5.93
CA GLU A 91 23.30 -14.07 -5.59
C GLU A 91 23.50 -15.26 -6.56
N ASN A 92 22.44 -15.66 -7.27
CA ASN A 92 22.46 -16.72 -8.27
C ASN A 92 22.59 -16.20 -9.70
N GLY A 93 22.78 -14.88 -9.88
CA GLY A 93 22.90 -14.25 -11.18
C GLY A 93 21.55 -14.00 -11.89
N LEU A 94 20.42 -14.13 -11.18
CA LEU A 94 19.10 -13.92 -11.76
C LEU A 94 18.84 -12.43 -12.04
N ASP A 95 18.51 -12.09 -13.28
CA ASP A 95 17.96 -10.77 -13.63
C ASP A 95 16.49 -10.69 -13.12
N LYS A 96 16.28 -9.89 -12.09
CA LYS A 96 14.97 -9.76 -11.44
C LYS A 96 13.93 -9.14 -12.36
N VAL A 97 14.31 -8.19 -13.21
CA VAL A 97 13.38 -7.51 -14.13
C VAL A 97 12.92 -8.49 -15.18
N GLU A 98 13.86 -9.23 -15.77
CA GLU A 98 13.54 -10.25 -16.77
C GLU A 98 12.70 -11.39 -16.16
N ALA A 99 13.01 -11.84 -14.96
CA ALA A 99 12.23 -12.85 -14.24
C ALA A 99 10.77 -12.39 -13.99
N MET A 100 10.55 -11.13 -13.61
CA MET A 100 9.20 -10.57 -13.46
C MET A 100 8.45 -10.54 -14.79
N LYS A 101 9.11 -10.15 -15.89
CA LYS A 101 8.53 -10.17 -17.24
C LYS A 101 8.16 -11.58 -17.66
N GLN A 102 9.05 -12.54 -17.46
CA GLN A 102 8.78 -13.96 -17.78
C GLN A 102 7.56 -14.49 -17.02
N THR A 103 7.44 -14.16 -15.72
CA THR A 103 6.28 -14.55 -14.93
C THR A 103 4.99 -13.90 -15.45
N TYR A 104 5.04 -12.61 -15.81
CA TYR A 104 3.91 -11.88 -16.38
C TYR A 104 3.41 -12.53 -17.69
N TYR A 105 4.33 -12.78 -18.63
CA TYR A 105 3.99 -13.37 -19.92
C TYR A 105 3.59 -14.84 -19.81
N LYS A 106 4.24 -15.62 -18.95
CA LYS A 106 3.90 -17.03 -18.69
C LYS A 106 2.44 -17.19 -18.22
N LEU A 107 1.95 -16.25 -17.41
CA LEU A 107 0.58 -16.25 -16.92
C LEU A 107 -0.40 -15.57 -17.89
N CYS A 108 0.10 -15.03 -19.01
CA CYS A 108 -0.69 -14.27 -19.97
C CYS A 108 -1.50 -13.16 -19.30
N LEU A 109 -0.87 -12.42 -18.38
CA LEU A 109 -1.55 -11.34 -17.66
C LEU A 109 -1.90 -10.19 -18.63
N ASP A 110 -3.14 -9.71 -18.55
CA ASP A 110 -3.58 -8.50 -19.24
C ASP A 110 -3.12 -7.23 -18.53
N CYS A 111 -3.01 -7.31 -17.19
CA CYS A 111 -2.60 -6.20 -16.35
C CYS A 111 -2.02 -6.69 -15.02
N LEU A 112 -1.11 -5.92 -14.45
CA LEU A 112 -0.60 -6.13 -13.10
C LEU A 112 -0.95 -4.92 -12.22
N VAL A 113 -1.75 -5.15 -11.19
CA VAL A 113 -2.15 -4.16 -10.19
C VAL A 113 -1.17 -4.23 -9.01
N ILE A 114 -0.53 -3.12 -8.71
CA ILE A 114 0.53 -3.02 -7.71
C ILE A 114 0.12 -2.02 -6.64
N LEU A 115 0.02 -2.46 -5.39
CA LEU A 115 -0.28 -1.59 -4.25
C LEU A 115 0.99 -1.33 -3.45
N GLY A 116 1.36 -0.06 -3.28
CA GLY A 116 2.54 0.27 -2.49
C GLY A 116 2.91 1.74 -2.47
N GLY A 117 3.98 2.05 -1.73
CA GLY A 117 4.50 3.39 -1.55
C GLY A 117 5.46 3.85 -2.66
N ASN A 118 6.16 4.95 -2.41
CA ASN A 118 7.10 5.57 -3.38
C ASN A 118 8.14 4.61 -3.99
N GLY A 119 8.73 3.74 -3.18
CA GLY A 119 9.70 2.74 -3.67
C GLY A 119 9.06 1.73 -4.61
N THR A 120 7.86 1.28 -4.29
CA THR A 120 7.06 0.36 -5.09
C THR A 120 6.63 1.00 -6.42
N GLN A 121 6.23 2.28 -6.39
CA GLN A 121 5.88 3.06 -7.57
C GLN A 121 7.03 3.15 -8.58
N LYS A 122 8.25 3.36 -8.09
CA LYS A 122 9.44 3.40 -8.96
C LYS A 122 9.66 2.07 -9.68
N THR A 123 9.48 0.95 -9.00
CA THR A 123 9.58 -0.38 -9.63
C THR A 123 8.39 -0.64 -10.57
N ALA A 124 7.19 -0.20 -10.22
CA ALA A 124 6.03 -0.26 -11.10
C ALA A 124 6.25 0.51 -12.41
N ASN A 125 6.80 1.73 -12.31
CA ASN A 125 7.16 2.52 -13.49
C ASN A 125 8.26 1.86 -14.34
N LEU A 126 9.26 1.26 -13.70
CA LEU A 126 10.30 0.48 -14.40
C LEU A 126 9.66 -0.64 -15.24
N LEU A 127 8.76 -1.42 -14.66
CA LEU A 127 8.07 -2.51 -15.38
C LEU A 127 7.18 -1.98 -16.51
N ARG A 128 6.55 -0.81 -16.33
CA ARG A 128 5.80 -0.14 -17.39
C ARG A 128 6.72 0.26 -18.55
N GLU A 129 7.90 0.79 -18.27
CA GLU A 129 8.91 1.13 -19.28
C GLU A 129 9.44 -0.11 -20.02
N GLU A 130 9.45 -1.27 -19.36
CA GLU A 130 9.76 -2.57 -19.97
C GLU A 130 8.58 -3.16 -20.79
N GLY A 131 7.48 -2.42 -20.96
CA GLY A 131 6.36 -2.77 -21.83
C GLY A 131 5.23 -3.55 -21.16
N LEU A 132 5.23 -3.71 -19.84
CA LEU A 132 4.14 -4.35 -19.12
C LEU A 132 2.97 -3.38 -18.87
N ASN A 133 1.74 -3.88 -18.91
CA ASN A 133 0.57 -3.11 -18.53
C ASN A 133 0.44 -3.07 -17.00
N ILE A 134 0.76 -1.93 -16.40
CA ILE A 134 0.87 -1.75 -14.96
C ILE A 134 -0.13 -0.70 -14.48
N ILE A 135 -0.86 -1.01 -13.42
CA ILE A 135 -1.66 -0.04 -12.65
C ILE A 135 -1.09 0.01 -11.24
N HIS A 136 -0.57 1.17 -10.84
CA HIS A 136 -0.09 1.40 -9.48
C HIS A 136 -1.16 2.09 -8.63
N LEU A 137 -1.46 1.53 -7.46
CA LEU A 137 -2.36 2.09 -6.47
C LEU A 137 -1.52 2.67 -5.31
N PRO A 138 -1.57 4.00 -5.09
CA PRO A 138 -0.73 4.66 -4.12
C PRO A 138 -1.16 4.32 -2.68
N LYS A 139 -0.37 3.50 -2.00
CA LYS A 139 -0.61 3.04 -0.63
C LYS A 139 0.51 3.52 0.29
N THR A 140 0.16 4.38 1.25
CA THR A 140 0.99 4.79 2.39
C THR A 140 0.10 5.45 3.43
N ILE A 141 0.53 5.43 4.70
CA ILE A 141 -0.12 6.19 5.77
C ILE A 141 0.37 7.65 5.82
N ASP A 142 1.47 7.96 5.14
CA ASP A 142 2.15 9.27 5.22
C ASP A 142 1.54 10.33 4.29
N ASN A 143 0.73 9.92 3.31
CA ASN A 143 0.18 10.78 2.25
C ASN A 143 1.25 11.58 1.49
N ASP A 144 2.37 10.92 1.17
CA ASP A 144 3.58 11.52 0.61
C ASP A 144 3.85 11.15 -0.86
N ILE A 145 2.86 10.63 -1.59
CA ILE A 145 2.98 10.24 -3.00
C ILE A 145 2.46 11.37 -3.89
N TYR A 146 3.33 11.88 -4.74
CA TYR A 146 2.98 12.90 -5.72
C TYR A 146 1.95 12.38 -6.76
N GLY A 147 0.99 13.24 -7.11
CA GLY A 147 -0.02 12.94 -8.13
C GLY A 147 -1.31 12.29 -7.60
N THR A 148 -1.47 12.24 -6.28
CA THR A 148 -2.72 11.85 -5.64
C THR A 148 -3.04 12.77 -4.46
N ASP A 149 -4.31 13.08 -4.25
CA ASP A 149 -4.76 13.89 -3.12
C ASP A 149 -4.73 13.10 -1.81
N MET A 150 -5.06 11.82 -1.90
CA MET A 150 -5.11 10.92 -0.75
C MET A 150 -4.62 9.52 -1.11
N THR A 151 -3.73 8.99 -0.28
CA THR A 151 -3.21 7.63 -0.42
C THR A 151 -4.07 6.63 0.34
N PHE A 152 -4.15 5.40 -0.16
CA PHE A 152 -4.81 4.29 0.53
C PHE A 152 -4.07 3.99 1.85
N GLY A 153 -4.79 4.15 2.95
CA GLY A 153 -4.26 3.95 4.30
C GLY A 153 -4.12 5.22 5.13
N PHE A 154 -4.01 6.39 4.51
CA PHE A 154 -3.85 7.66 5.22
C PHE A 154 -5.03 7.95 6.16
N GLN A 155 -6.27 7.94 5.65
CA GLN A 155 -7.44 8.24 6.46
C GLN A 155 -7.65 7.25 7.61
N SER A 156 -7.40 5.96 7.37
CA SER A 156 -7.48 4.93 8.42
C SER A 156 -6.46 5.19 9.52
N ALA A 157 -5.25 5.60 9.16
CA ALA A 157 -4.20 5.93 10.12
C ALA A 157 -4.54 7.21 10.91
N VAL A 158 -5.10 8.24 10.27
CA VAL A 158 -5.60 9.44 10.95
C VAL A 158 -6.64 9.08 12.01
N ASN A 159 -7.63 8.26 11.64
CA ASN A 159 -8.68 7.84 12.59
C ASN A 159 -8.10 7.08 13.80
N ILE A 160 -7.17 6.15 13.56
CA ILE A 160 -6.52 5.39 14.64
C ILE A 160 -5.73 6.32 15.57
N ALA A 161 -4.95 7.24 15.01
CA ALA A 161 -4.17 8.19 15.78
C ALA A 161 -5.05 9.15 16.57
N THR A 162 -6.13 9.66 15.98
CA THR A 162 -7.12 10.52 16.66
C THR A 162 -7.74 9.80 17.85
N ASN A 163 -8.20 8.55 17.67
CA ASN A 163 -8.75 7.75 18.76
C ASN A 163 -7.74 7.54 19.90
N ALA A 164 -6.46 7.35 19.57
CA ALA A 164 -5.42 7.23 20.60
C ALA A 164 -5.21 8.53 21.38
N ILE A 165 -5.26 9.69 20.71
CA ILE A 165 -5.19 11.01 21.35
C ILE A 165 -6.41 11.20 22.27
N ASP A 166 -7.62 10.93 21.81
CA ASP A 166 -8.86 11.05 22.59
C ASP A 166 -8.82 10.24 23.91
N CYS A 167 -8.22 9.07 23.87
CA CYS A 167 -8.08 8.22 25.08
C CYS A 167 -7.18 8.86 26.15
N ILE A 168 -6.34 9.85 25.80
CA ILE A 168 -5.37 10.44 26.71
C ILE A 168 -5.89 11.74 27.34
N HIS A 169 -6.79 12.47 26.70
CA HIS A 169 -7.27 13.79 27.14
C HIS A 169 -7.82 13.79 28.57
N THR A 170 -8.69 12.85 28.89
CA THR A 170 -9.34 12.83 30.22
C THR A 170 -8.35 12.56 31.34
N THR A 171 -7.38 11.69 31.12
CA THR A 171 -6.35 11.41 32.14
C THR A 171 -5.34 12.57 32.25
N ALA A 172 -5.05 13.26 31.15
CA ALA A 172 -4.22 14.47 31.16
C ALA A 172 -4.84 15.55 32.04
N SER A 173 -6.13 15.86 31.82
CA SER A 173 -6.88 16.83 32.63
C SER A 173 -6.98 16.42 34.08
N SER A 174 -7.29 15.14 34.39
CA SER A 174 -7.46 14.65 35.75
C SER A 174 -6.21 14.78 36.61
N HIS A 175 -5.04 14.63 35.98
CA HIS A 175 -3.75 14.64 36.70
C HIS A 175 -2.92 15.91 36.47
N GLY A 176 -3.40 16.89 35.68
CA GLY A 176 -2.62 18.07 35.29
C GLY A 176 -1.31 17.68 34.58
N ARG A 177 -1.30 16.64 33.76
CA ARG A 177 -0.11 16.13 33.08
C ARG A 177 -0.04 16.57 31.66
N VAL A 178 1.18 16.77 31.17
CA VAL A 178 1.49 16.89 29.75
C VAL A 178 1.81 15.52 29.18
N PHE A 179 1.14 15.15 28.08
CA PHE A 179 1.42 13.94 27.34
C PHE A 179 2.06 14.27 25.99
N ILE A 180 3.06 13.52 25.62
CA ILE A 180 3.68 13.59 24.30
C ILE A 180 3.31 12.33 23.55
N VAL A 181 2.62 12.50 22.41
CA VAL A 181 2.19 11.40 21.52
C VAL A 181 3.04 11.45 20.27
N GLU A 182 3.87 10.44 20.06
CA GLU A 182 4.64 10.29 18.83
C GLU A 182 3.80 9.58 17.77
N ILE A 183 3.68 10.18 16.59
CA ILE A 183 2.92 9.65 15.46
C ILE A 183 3.88 9.52 14.27
N MET A 184 3.80 8.40 13.55
CA MET A 184 4.52 8.21 12.28
C MET A 184 4.10 9.29 11.27
N GLY A 185 4.88 9.52 10.25
CA GLY A 185 4.56 10.54 9.23
C GLY A 185 5.72 10.79 8.27
N HIS A 186 6.76 9.95 8.32
CA HIS A 186 7.95 10.06 7.48
C HIS A 186 8.52 11.49 7.51
N LYS A 187 8.59 12.18 6.34
CA LYS A 187 9.16 13.53 6.23
C LYS A 187 8.11 14.64 6.09
N VAL A 188 6.84 14.30 5.89
CA VAL A 188 5.79 15.28 5.54
C VAL A 188 4.94 15.73 6.74
N GLY A 189 4.85 14.93 7.80
CA GLY A 189 4.09 15.28 9.00
C GLY A 189 2.57 15.38 8.81
N SER A 190 2.04 15.02 7.63
CA SER A 190 0.61 15.14 7.32
C SER A 190 -0.26 14.34 8.28
N LEU A 191 0.16 13.11 8.61
CA LEU A 191 -0.57 12.24 9.53
C LEU A 191 -0.67 12.86 10.93
N THR A 192 0.45 13.36 11.47
CA THR A 192 0.51 14.02 12.77
C THR A 192 -0.35 15.27 12.81
N LEU A 193 -0.29 16.09 11.75
CA LEU A 193 -1.08 17.32 11.65
C LEU A 193 -2.58 17.02 11.68
N HIS A 194 -3.06 16.12 10.82
CA HIS A 194 -4.48 15.81 10.73
C HIS A 194 -5.00 15.14 12.01
N ALA A 195 -4.25 14.20 12.57
CA ALA A 195 -4.65 13.52 13.81
C ALA A 195 -4.61 14.45 15.01
N GLY A 196 -3.61 15.33 15.10
CA GLY A 196 -3.49 16.30 16.17
C GLY A 196 -4.60 17.35 16.15
N VAL A 197 -4.94 17.88 14.96
CA VAL A 197 -6.08 18.82 14.82
C VAL A 197 -7.39 18.12 15.16
N ALA A 198 -7.63 16.92 14.63
CA ALA A 198 -8.85 16.17 14.89
C ALA A 198 -9.00 15.74 16.36
N GLY A 199 -7.90 15.38 17.02
CA GLY A 199 -7.85 14.97 18.42
C GLY A 199 -7.70 16.14 19.41
N GLY A 200 -7.70 17.40 18.96
CA GLY A 200 -7.63 18.58 19.83
C GLY A 200 -6.31 18.74 20.58
N ALA A 201 -5.17 18.37 19.98
CA ALA A 201 -3.87 18.57 20.59
C ALA A 201 -3.51 20.06 20.73
N ASP A 202 -2.99 20.45 21.88
CA ASP A 202 -2.61 21.86 22.16
C ASP A 202 -1.40 22.29 21.31
N ILE A 203 -0.46 21.40 21.03
CA ILE A 203 0.76 21.66 20.26
C ILE A 203 1.01 20.50 19.31
N ILE A 204 1.23 20.80 18.03
CA ILE A 204 1.45 19.80 16.98
C ILE A 204 2.80 20.06 16.28
N PRO A 205 3.92 19.59 16.87
CA PRO A 205 5.22 19.66 16.18
C PRO A 205 5.29 18.63 15.07
N VAL A 206 5.57 19.09 13.86
CA VAL A 206 5.79 18.26 12.69
C VAL A 206 7.24 18.40 12.22
N SER A 207 7.71 17.56 11.30
CA SER A 207 9.12 17.48 10.89
C SER A 207 9.77 18.79 10.41
N TYR A 208 8.96 19.78 10.05
CA TYR A 208 9.39 21.14 9.64
C TYR A 208 9.12 22.23 10.70
N THR A 209 8.65 21.86 11.88
CA THR A 209 8.34 22.81 12.96
C THR A 209 9.52 22.91 13.91
N HIS A 210 9.97 24.14 14.18
CA HIS A 210 10.95 24.44 15.23
C HIS A 210 10.23 24.93 16.47
N LEU A 211 10.34 24.21 17.57
CA LEU A 211 9.89 24.65 18.88
C LEU A 211 11.06 25.26 19.64
N THR A 212 10.99 26.54 19.92
CA THR A 212 11.88 27.19 20.92
C THR A 212 11.17 27.13 22.25
N LEU A 213 11.67 26.33 23.18
CA LEU A 213 11.23 26.41 24.57
C LEU A 213 11.75 27.75 25.18
N PRO A 214 10.93 28.50 25.90
CA PRO A 214 11.43 29.65 26.63
C PRO A 214 12.46 29.15 27.66
N THR A 215 13.70 29.55 27.49
CA THR A 215 14.75 29.38 28.52
C THR A 215 14.54 30.44 29.56
N ASN A 216 14.00 30.07 30.72
CA ASN A 216 14.01 30.90 31.93
C ASN A 216 15.34 30.72 32.64
#